data_698661eb6f5de0a1f3f0ce46e0ebdbdd
#
_entry.id   698661eb6f5de0a1f3f0ce46e0ebdbdd
#
_cell.length_a   1.000
_cell.length_b   1.000
_cell.length_c   1.000
_cell.angle_alpha   90.00
_cell.angle_beta   90.00
_cell.angle_gamma   90.00
#
_symmetry.space_group_name_H-M   'P 1'
#
loop_
_entity.id
_entity.type
_entity.pdbx_description
1 polymer ?
#
loop_
_entity_poly.entity_id
_entity_poly.type
_entity_poly.pdbx_seq_one_letter_code
_entity_poly.pdbx_strand_id
1 'polypeptide(L)'
;MHVKSFDSHRARALLGARAQLVGMTTRLSNHIGGVLKTFGMLPGAGGGLPFDRRVEILLADRAEGAPIVRPMLAAWRQLRQQTATFDKAVRVLVKSNPTCGHLMGVPGIGVLSVLAYVSTIEDPARFGRSRSVGAHLGLTPKQYQSGEIDRSGRISKCGAALARTLMYEAAVVLMTRVKRALGLKDWARSIAKRSGAGKACVALARKLAAILHSMWRSGEPLHWSEQPAAV
;
A
#
# COMPACT_ATOMS: atom_id res chain seq x y z
N MET A 1 -9.54 5.89 26.22
CA MET A 1 -9.18 4.94 25.13
C MET A 1 -10.27 5.02 24.06
N HIS A 2 -9.93 5.19 22.77
CA HIS A 2 -10.94 5.22 21.71
C HIS A 2 -11.23 3.81 21.22
N VAL A 3 -12.47 3.38 21.34
CA VAL A 3 -12.95 2.09 20.83
C VAL A 3 -13.45 2.32 19.41
N LYS A 4 -12.94 1.56 18.45
CA LYS A 4 -13.33 1.66 17.05
C LYS A 4 -14.74 1.10 16.82
N SER A 5 -15.45 1.68 15.86
CA SER A 5 -16.75 1.20 15.40
C SER A 5 -16.67 -0.19 14.78
N PHE A 6 -17.79 -0.89 14.75
CA PHE A 6 -17.90 -2.19 14.08
C PHE A 6 -17.53 -2.11 12.60
N ASP A 7 -17.94 -1.04 11.91
CA ASP A 7 -17.63 -0.84 10.49
C ASP A 7 -16.14 -0.65 10.24
N SER A 8 -15.44 0.09 11.11
CA SER A 8 -13.99 0.22 11.05
C SER A 8 -13.29 -1.12 11.29
N HIS A 9 -13.77 -1.93 12.23
CA HIS A 9 -13.25 -3.29 12.45
C HIS A 9 -13.48 -4.19 11.24
N ARG A 10 -14.69 -4.17 10.67
CA ARG A 10 -15.03 -4.94 9.46
C ARG A 10 -14.15 -4.56 8.26
N ALA A 11 -13.97 -3.26 8.00
CA ALA A 11 -13.12 -2.78 6.92
C ALA A 11 -11.66 -3.23 7.09
N ARG A 12 -11.13 -3.13 8.31
CA ARG A 12 -9.76 -3.57 8.62
C ARG A 12 -9.59 -5.08 8.51
N ALA A 13 -10.57 -5.87 8.97
CA ALA A 13 -10.57 -7.33 8.83
C ALA A 13 -10.57 -7.75 7.36
N LEU A 14 -11.42 -7.12 6.53
CA LEU A 14 -11.47 -7.37 5.09
C LEU A 14 -10.13 -7.06 4.41
N LEU A 15 -9.54 -5.89 4.70
CA LEU A 15 -8.24 -5.51 4.17
C LEU A 15 -7.12 -6.45 4.62
N GLY A 16 -7.14 -6.89 5.89
CA GLY A 16 -6.19 -7.84 6.45
C GLY A 16 -6.30 -9.22 5.79
N ALA A 17 -7.52 -9.76 5.64
CA ALA A 17 -7.77 -11.02 4.95
C ALA A 17 -7.30 -10.98 3.49
N ARG A 18 -7.64 -9.89 2.78
CA ARG A 18 -7.16 -9.67 1.41
C ARG A 18 -5.62 -9.65 1.33
N ALA A 19 -4.97 -8.90 2.22
CA ALA A 19 -3.50 -8.81 2.25
C ALA A 19 -2.87 -10.19 2.50
N GLN A 20 -3.47 -11.00 3.36
CA GLN A 20 -3.03 -12.37 3.62
C GLN A 20 -3.11 -13.25 2.36
N LEU A 21 -4.23 -13.22 1.64
CA LEU A 21 -4.38 -13.99 0.40
C LEU A 21 -3.37 -13.55 -0.68
N VAL A 22 -3.12 -12.25 -0.81
CA VAL A 22 -2.08 -11.72 -1.72
C VAL A 22 -0.70 -12.23 -1.32
N GLY A 23 -0.38 -12.20 -0.03
CA GLY A 23 0.88 -12.74 0.49
C GLY A 23 1.04 -14.25 0.22
N MET A 24 -0.04 -15.04 0.43
CA MET A 24 -0.04 -16.48 0.12
C MET A 24 0.16 -16.72 -1.38
N THR A 25 -0.54 -15.98 -2.24
CA THR A 25 -0.42 -16.05 -3.69
C THR A 25 1.02 -15.79 -4.15
N THR A 26 1.66 -14.75 -3.58
CA THR A 26 3.05 -14.40 -3.90
C THR A 26 4.03 -15.50 -3.45
N ARG A 27 3.88 -16.00 -2.21
CA ARG A 27 4.71 -17.11 -1.72
C ARG A 27 4.57 -18.35 -2.58
N LEU A 28 3.33 -18.68 -2.97
CA LEU A 28 3.06 -19.86 -3.81
C LEU A 28 3.62 -19.69 -5.22
N SER A 29 3.52 -18.50 -5.82
CA SER A 29 4.16 -18.20 -7.11
C SER A 29 5.68 -18.41 -7.05
N ASN A 30 6.32 -17.92 -5.99
CA ASN A 30 7.77 -18.06 -5.81
C ASN A 30 8.16 -19.52 -5.60
N HIS A 31 7.35 -20.27 -4.84
CA HIS A 31 7.60 -21.69 -4.61
C HIS A 31 7.43 -22.51 -5.90
N ILE A 32 6.35 -22.30 -6.66
CA ILE A 32 6.16 -22.93 -7.99
C ILE A 32 7.34 -22.61 -8.90
N GLY A 33 7.79 -21.36 -8.93
CA GLY A 33 8.97 -20.96 -9.72
C GLY A 33 10.25 -21.67 -9.25
N GLY A 34 10.41 -21.91 -7.95
CA GLY A 34 11.51 -22.69 -7.37
C GLY A 34 11.47 -24.15 -7.84
N VAL A 35 10.30 -24.81 -7.71
CA VAL A 35 10.11 -26.20 -8.15
C VAL A 35 10.36 -26.36 -9.65
N LEU A 36 9.84 -25.45 -10.49
CA LEU A 36 10.09 -25.49 -11.93
C LEU A 36 11.59 -25.41 -12.26
N LYS A 37 12.36 -24.61 -11.52
CA LYS A 37 13.82 -24.50 -11.70
C LYS A 37 14.54 -25.82 -11.47
N THR A 38 14.10 -26.66 -10.51
CA THR A 38 14.72 -27.97 -10.27
C THR A 38 14.56 -28.92 -11.46
N PHE A 39 13.54 -28.68 -12.31
CA PHE A 39 13.35 -29.39 -13.58
C PHE A 39 13.93 -28.66 -14.80
N GLY A 40 14.78 -27.63 -14.58
CA GLY A 40 15.36 -26.85 -15.66
C GLY A 40 14.37 -25.94 -16.40
N MET A 41 13.19 -25.69 -15.80
CA MET A 41 12.13 -24.84 -16.39
C MET A 41 12.16 -23.44 -15.76
N LEU A 42 12.20 -22.40 -16.57
CA LEU A 42 12.21 -21.00 -16.11
C LEU A 42 10.92 -20.32 -16.55
N PRO A 43 10.01 -19.95 -15.64
CA PRO A 43 8.74 -19.28 -15.99
C PRO A 43 8.93 -17.86 -16.56
N GLY A 44 10.15 -17.38 -16.68
CA GLY A 44 10.48 -16.07 -17.26
C GLY A 44 9.90 -14.88 -16.49
N ALA A 45 10.38 -13.68 -16.80
CA ALA A 45 9.77 -12.43 -16.35
C ALA A 45 8.69 -12.02 -17.37
N GLY A 46 7.46 -12.24 -17.01
CA GLY A 46 6.20 -11.73 -17.54
C GLY A 46 6.14 -11.13 -18.96
N GLY A 47 6.32 -11.87 -20.00
CA GLY A 47 6.13 -11.40 -21.38
C GLY A 47 4.66 -11.20 -21.80
N GLY A 48 3.84 -10.49 -21.00
CA GLY A 48 2.44 -10.22 -21.32
C GLY A 48 1.45 -11.33 -20.93
N LEU A 49 1.91 -12.56 -20.72
CA LEU A 49 1.05 -13.68 -20.30
C LEU A 49 0.91 -13.75 -18.77
N PRO A 50 -0.30 -14.10 -18.25
CA PRO A 50 -0.51 -14.41 -16.84
C PRO A 50 0.42 -15.53 -16.35
N PHE A 51 0.76 -15.51 -15.06
CA PHE A 51 1.66 -16.48 -14.45
C PHE A 51 1.24 -17.94 -14.69
N ASP A 52 -0.03 -18.26 -14.47
CA ASP A 52 -0.58 -19.60 -14.65
C ASP A 52 -0.48 -20.10 -16.09
N ARG A 53 -0.70 -19.23 -17.07
CA ARG A 53 -0.55 -19.59 -18.49
C ARG A 53 0.90 -19.90 -18.84
N ARG A 54 1.85 -19.13 -18.32
CA ARG A 54 3.29 -19.39 -18.52
C ARG A 54 3.71 -20.74 -17.93
N VAL A 55 3.21 -21.04 -16.73
CA VAL A 55 3.48 -22.34 -16.09
C VAL A 55 2.88 -23.49 -16.89
N GLU A 56 1.64 -23.39 -17.38
CA GLU A 56 1.02 -24.45 -18.19
C GLU A 56 1.77 -24.72 -19.51
N ILE A 57 2.27 -23.66 -20.17
CA ILE A 57 3.08 -23.81 -21.39
C ILE A 57 4.36 -24.62 -21.08
N LEU A 58 5.06 -24.30 -19.99
CA LEU A 58 6.24 -25.03 -19.58
C LEU A 58 5.96 -26.51 -19.25
N LEU A 59 4.81 -26.78 -18.60
CA LEU A 59 4.39 -28.15 -18.26
C LEU A 59 3.89 -28.95 -19.46
N ALA A 60 3.46 -28.29 -20.53
CA ALA A 60 3.12 -28.95 -21.80
C ALA A 60 4.36 -29.44 -22.55
N ASP A 61 5.46 -28.65 -22.47
CA ASP A 61 6.74 -29.00 -23.10
C ASP A 61 7.51 -30.07 -22.29
N ARG A 62 7.39 -30.03 -20.96
CA ARG A 62 8.07 -30.96 -20.02
C ARG A 62 7.11 -31.43 -18.92
N ALA A 63 6.52 -32.59 -19.09
CA ALA A 63 5.48 -33.11 -18.20
C ALA A 63 5.97 -33.60 -16.83
N GLU A 64 7.27 -33.80 -16.64
CA GLU A 64 7.87 -34.43 -15.43
C GLU A 64 7.49 -33.68 -14.13
N GLY A 65 7.45 -32.35 -14.17
CA GLY A 65 7.05 -31.52 -13.03
C GLY A 65 5.54 -31.40 -12.80
N ALA A 66 4.73 -31.86 -13.76
CA ALA A 66 3.28 -31.62 -13.76
C ALA A 66 2.54 -32.19 -12.53
N PRO A 67 2.81 -33.42 -12.05
CA PRO A 67 2.14 -33.97 -10.87
C PRO A 67 2.35 -33.14 -9.60
N ILE A 68 3.48 -32.44 -9.49
CA ILE A 68 3.81 -31.59 -8.33
C ILE A 68 3.25 -30.19 -8.52
N VAL A 69 3.42 -29.61 -9.70
CA VAL A 69 3.13 -28.19 -9.95
C VAL A 69 1.62 -27.94 -10.17
N ARG A 70 0.90 -28.81 -10.85
CA ARG A 70 -0.54 -28.59 -11.14
C ARG A 70 -1.41 -28.43 -9.90
N PRO A 71 -1.29 -29.24 -8.81
CA PRO A 71 -2.02 -29.02 -7.58
C PRO A 71 -1.76 -27.64 -6.95
N MET A 72 -0.49 -27.22 -6.93
CA MET A 72 -0.10 -25.91 -6.42
C MET A 72 -0.66 -24.77 -7.30
N LEU A 73 -0.68 -24.95 -8.63
CA LEU A 73 -1.22 -23.98 -9.55
C LEU A 73 -2.74 -23.86 -9.41
N ALA A 74 -3.45 -24.95 -9.12
CA ALA A 74 -4.88 -24.95 -8.81
C ALA A 74 -5.16 -24.15 -7.53
N ALA A 75 -4.39 -24.38 -6.45
CA ALA A 75 -4.48 -23.59 -5.22
C ALA A 75 -4.17 -22.09 -5.45
N TRP A 76 -3.17 -21.79 -6.27
CA TRP A 76 -2.84 -20.42 -6.66
C TRP A 76 -4.00 -19.72 -7.38
N ARG A 77 -4.65 -20.40 -8.33
CA ARG A 77 -5.84 -19.89 -9.04
C ARG A 77 -6.97 -19.59 -8.07
N GLN A 78 -7.23 -20.48 -7.12
CA GLN A 78 -8.25 -20.30 -6.10
C GLN A 78 -7.97 -19.08 -5.22
N LEU A 79 -6.72 -18.90 -4.76
CA LEU A 79 -6.33 -17.72 -4.00
C LEU A 79 -6.55 -16.43 -4.79
N ARG A 80 -6.23 -16.42 -6.07
CA ARG A 80 -6.46 -15.28 -6.97
C ARG A 80 -7.94 -14.95 -7.10
N GLN A 81 -8.79 -15.96 -7.27
CA GLN A 81 -10.23 -15.80 -7.35
C GLN A 81 -10.80 -15.20 -6.06
N GLN A 82 -10.41 -15.72 -4.90
CA GLN A 82 -10.85 -15.19 -3.60
C GLN A 82 -10.35 -13.77 -3.36
N THR A 83 -9.12 -13.46 -3.77
CA THR A 83 -8.60 -12.09 -3.72
C THR A 83 -9.46 -11.12 -4.54
N ALA A 84 -9.88 -11.53 -5.75
CA ALA A 84 -10.76 -10.71 -6.59
C ALA A 84 -12.15 -10.50 -5.96
N THR A 85 -12.66 -11.47 -5.20
CA THR A 85 -13.90 -11.31 -4.41
C THR A 85 -13.74 -10.24 -3.33
N PHE A 86 -12.62 -10.26 -2.60
CA PHE A 86 -12.34 -9.21 -1.61
C PHE A 86 -12.10 -7.85 -2.26
N ASP A 87 -11.49 -7.79 -3.44
CA ASP A 87 -11.34 -6.54 -4.20
C ASP A 87 -12.69 -5.91 -4.56
N LYS A 88 -13.67 -6.73 -4.93
CA LYS A 88 -15.06 -6.29 -5.18
C LYS A 88 -15.69 -5.75 -3.89
N ALA A 89 -15.57 -6.48 -2.78
CA ALA A 89 -16.12 -6.07 -1.49
C ALA A 89 -15.50 -4.74 -1.01
N VAL A 90 -14.18 -4.56 -1.15
CA VAL A 90 -13.50 -3.30 -0.82
C VAL A 90 -14.06 -2.14 -1.66
N ARG A 91 -14.24 -2.33 -2.97
CA ARG A 91 -14.80 -1.28 -3.85
C ARG A 91 -16.22 -0.90 -3.45
N VAL A 92 -17.05 -1.86 -3.04
CA VAL A 92 -18.42 -1.59 -2.53
C VAL A 92 -18.35 -0.72 -1.29
N LEU A 93 -17.51 -1.07 -0.29
CA LEU A 93 -17.34 -0.28 0.94
C LEU A 93 -16.82 1.13 0.67
N VAL A 94 -15.89 1.28 -0.27
CA VAL A 94 -15.36 2.59 -0.64
C VAL A 94 -16.42 3.44 -1.34
N LYS A 95 -17.19 2.83 -2.24
CA LYS A 95 -18.25 3.54 -2.99
C LYS A 95 -19.40 4.00 -2.08
N SER A 96 -19.73 3.25 -1.04
CA SER A 96 -20.79 3.61 -0.08
C SER A 96 -20.33 4.65 0.96
N ASN A 97 -19.04 4.99 1.02
CA ASN A 97 -18.51 5.94 2.00
C ASN A 97 -18.11 7.26 1.32
N PRO A 98 -18.87 8.36 1.53
CA PRO A 98 -18.60 9.66 0.91
C PRO A 98 -17.20 10.20 1.23
N THR A 99 -16.72 9.98 2.45
CA THR A 99 -15.37 10.38 2.86
C THR A 99 -14.30 9.71 2.00
N CYS A 100 -14.47 8.43 1.69
CA CYS A 100 -13.54 7.73 0.80
C CYS A 100 -13.52 8.36 -0.60
N GLY A 101 -14.70 8.68 -1.15
CA GLY A 101 -14.83 9.38 -2.43
C GLY A 101 -14.09 10.72 -2.44
N HIS A 102 -14.29 11.53 -1.41
CA HIS A 102 -13.63 12.82 -1.25
C HIS A 102 -12.11 12.70 -1.19
N LEU A 103 -11.58 11.80 -0.36
CA LEU A 103 -10.14 11.63 -0.17
C LEU A 103 -9.43 10.97 -1.36
N MET A 104 -10.13 10.23 -2.20
CA MET A 104 -9.58 9.65 -3.43
C MET A 104 -9.28 10.71 -4.51
N GLY A 105 -9.71 11.95 -4.35
CA GLY A 105 -9.27 13.08 -5.17
C GLY A 105 -7.77 13.37 -5.07
N VAL A 106 -7.08 12.83 -4.06
CA VAL A 106 -5.61 12.96 -3.91
C VAL A 106 -4.88 11.98 -4.83
N PRO A 107 -4.04 12.46 -5.78
CA PRO A 107 -3.29 11.59 -6.66
C PRO A 107 -2.42 10.58 -5.92
N GLY A 108 -2.47 9.33 -6.36
CA GLY A 108 -1.77 8.21 -5.74
C GLY A 108 -2.60 7.49 -4.66
N ILE A 109 -3.70 8.07 -4.18
CA ILE A 109 -4.61 7.41 -3.24
C ILE A 109 -5.61 6.56 -4.01
N GLY A 110 -5.52 5.25 -3.80
CA GLY A 110 -6.44 4.26 -4.38
C GLY A 110 -7.43 3.70 -3.36
N VAL A 111 -8.33 2.83 -3.82
CA VAL A 111 -9.39 2.23 -2.99
C VAL A 111 -8.89 1.51 -1.74
N LEU A 112 -7.74 0.83 -1.83
CA LEU A 112 -7.14 0.15 -0.68
C LEU A 112 -6.57 1.15 0.33
N SER A 113 -5.83 2.15 -0.16
CA SER A 113 -5.17 3.15 0.67
C SER A 113 -6.18 4.01 1.41
N VAL A 114 -7.25 4.45 0.72
CA VAL A 114 -8.29 5.28 1.33
C VAL A 114 -9.07 4.51 2.39
N LEU A 115 -9.49 3.27 2.11
CA LEU A 115 -10.24 2.48 3.09
C LEU A 115 -9.39 2.15 4.33
N ALA A 116 -8.11 1.81 4.13
CA ALA A 116 -7.17 1.57 5.22
C ALA A 116 -6.95 2.84 6.06
N TYR A 117 -6.85 3.99 5.41
CA TYR A 117 -6.70 5.27 6.08
C TYR A 117 -7.95 5.62 6.90
N VAL A 118 -9.14 5.64 6.27
CA VAL A 118 -10.40 5.98 6.92
C VAL A 118 -10.70 5.04 8.09
N SER A 119 -10.59 3.72 7.92
CA SER A 119 -10.82 2.76 8.99
C SER A 119 -9.76 2.79 10.11
N THR A 120 -8.58 3.37 9.85
CA THR A 120 -7.53 3.53 10.87
C THR A 120 -7.71 4.80 11.66
N ILE A 121 -8.04 5.92 11.02
CA ILE A 121 -8.27 7.22 11.65
C ILE A 121 -9.64 7.26 12.31
N GLU A 122 -10.68 6.87 11.57
CA GLU A 122 -12.09 6.77 11.94
C GLU A 122 -12.76 8.11 12.25
N ASP A 123 -12.21 8.87 13.15
CA ASP A 123 -12.63 10.21 13.51
C ASP A 123 -11.43 11.18 13.41
N PRO A 124 -11.46 12.13 12.47
CA PRO A 124 -10.38 13.09 12.34
C PRO A 124 -10.31 14.09 13.50
N ALA A 125 -11.40 14.32 14.25
CA ALA A 125 -11.42 15.24 15.39
C ALA A 125 -10.54 14.78 16.56
N ARG A 126 -10.20 13.49 16.61
CA ARG A 126 -9.26 12.92 17.60
C ARG A 126 -7.85 13.51 17.52
N PHE A 127 -7.50 14.10 16.39
CA PHE A 127 -6.18 14.66 16.17
C PHE A 127 -6.24 16.18 16.11
N GLY A 128 -5.77 16.85 17.15
CA GLY A 128 -5.73 18.32 17.18
C GLY A 128 -4.89 18.94 16.05
N ARG A 129 -3.91 18.20 15.54
CA ARG A 129 -3.01 18.63 14.45
C ARG A 129 -2.88 17.53 13.40
N SER A 130 -3.05 17.85 12.12
CA SER A 130 -2.88 16.88 11.00
C SER A 130 -1.52 16.20 10.99
N ARG A 131 -0.50 16.90 11.50
CA ARG A 131 0.87 16.37 11.60
C ARG A 131 0.98 15.15 12.52
N SER A 132 0.11 15.03 13.53
CA SER A 132 0.08 13.91 14.48
C SER A 132 -0.35 12.58 13.87
N VAL A 133 -1.11 12.63 12.76
CA VAL A 133 -1.55 11.43 12.04
C VAL A 133 -0.37 10.61 11.51
N GLY A 134 0.69 11.27 11.06
CA GLY A 134 1.91 10.59 10.63
C GLY A 134 2.57 9.77 11.75
N ALA A 135 2.53 10.26 12.98
CA ALA A 135 3.03 9.53 14.16
C ALA A 135 2.11 8.34 14.50
N HIS A 136 0.80 8.53 14.44
CA HIS A 136 -0.19 7.45 14.65
C HIS A 136 -0.04 6.29 13.66
N LEU A 137 0.36 6.59 12.42
CA LEU A 137 0.68 5.58 11.40
C LEU A 137 2.12 5.02 11.52
N GLY A 138 2.92 5.52 12.47
CA GLY A 138 4.30 5.09 12.65
C GLY A 138 5.24 5.49 11.51
N LEU A 139 4.95 6.61 10.84
CA LEU A 139 5.75 7.19 9.75
C LEU A 139 6.76 8.26 10.25
N THR A 140 6.82 8.50 11.56
CA THR A 140 7.79 9.39 12.18
C THR A 140 9.04 8.63 12.61
N PRO A 141 10.23 9.23 12.56
CA PRO A 141 11.45 8.64 13.09
C PRO A 141 11.33 8.34 14.59
N LYS A 142 11.99 7.29 15.03
CA LYS A 142 12.27 7.08 16.45
C LYS A 142 13.28 8.14 16.89
N GLN A 143 13.02 8.78 18.00
CA GLN A 143 13.93 9.70 18.66
C GLN A 143 14.69 8.94 19.74
N TYR A 144 16.00 9.05 19.74
CA TYR A 144 16.90 8.57 20.80
C TYR A 144 17.58 9.80 21.37
N GLN A 145 16.99 10.35 22.43
CA GLN A 145 17.49 11.55 23.11
C GLN A 145 17.85 11.18 24.54
N SER A 146 19.11 11.29 24.90
CA SER A 146 19.63 11.10 26.25
C SER A 146 20.87 11.97 26.44
N GLY A 147 20.78 12.98 27.31
CA GLY A 147 21.87 13.92 27.53
C GLY A 147 22.26 14.63 26.23
N GLU A 148 23.54 14.56 25.87
CA GLU A 148 24.08 15.17 24.64
C GLU A 148 23.78 14.38 23.36
N ILE A 149 23.18 13.19 23.47
CA ILE A 149 22.90 12.34 22.31
C ILE A 149 21.51 12.67 21.75
N ASP A 150 21.45 13.24 20.54
CA ASP A 150 20.22 13.38 19.75
C ASP A 150 20.37 12.63 18.42
N ARG A 151 19.81 11.41 18.35
CA ARG A 151 19.83 10.58 17.15
C ARG A 151 18.43 10.28 16.65
N SER A 152 18.17 10.62 15.40
CA SER A 152 16.96 10.19 14.66
C SER A 152 17.21 8.82 14.03
N GLY A 153 16.42 7.82 14.44
CA GLY A 153 16.47 6.47 13.91
C GLY A 153 15.57 6.25 12.68
N ARG A 154 15.34 4.97 12.38
CA ARG A 154 14.33 4.57 11.39
C ARG A 154 12.93 4.94 11.90
N ILE A 155 11.92 4.89 11.01
CA ILE A 155 10.51 5.11 11.41
C ILE A 155 10.10 4.19 12.56
N SER A 156 9.21 4.70 13.43
CA SER A 156 8.79 4.00 14.66
C SER A 156 8.08 2.68 14.37
N LYS A 157 7.39 2.58 13.24
CA LYS A 157 6.53 1.44 12.86
C LYS A 157 5.43 1.12 13.89
N CYS A 158 5.16 2.02 14.82
CA CYS A 158 4.03 1.92 15.74
C CYS A 158 2.70 2.03 14.97
N GLY A 159 1.61 1.51 15.53
CA GLY A 159 0.28 1.62 14.94
C GLY A 159 0.01 0.63 13.80
N ALA A 160 -0.96 0.98 12.94
CA ALA A 160 -1.51 0.08 11.93
C ALA A 160 -0.53 -0.19 10.77
N ALA A 161 0.11 -1.37 10.78
CA ALA A 161 1.12 -1.76 9.81
C ALA A 161 0.59 -1.73 8.36
N LEU A 162 -0.61 -2.26 8.13
CA LEU A 162 -1.21 -2.31 6.79
C LEU A 162 -1.50 -0.90 6.26
N ALA A 163 -2.09 -0.01 7.06
CA ALA A 163 -2.35 1.37 6.66
C ALA A 163 -1.05 2.11 6.31
N ARG A 164 0.01 1.93 7.11
CA ARG A 164 1.34 2.47 6.83
C ARG A 164 1.90 1.98 5.50
N THR A 165 1.82 0.67 5.24
CA THR A 165 2.29 0.07 3.98
C THR A 165 1.53 0.66 2.79
N LEU A 166 0.20 0.71 2.86
CA LEU A 166 -0.63 1.25 1.78
C LEU A 166 -0.41 2.76 1.56
N MET A 167 -0.13 3.52 2.61
CA MET A 167 0.26 4.94 2.47
C MET A 167 1.65 5.09 1.82
N TYR A 168 2.57 4.19 2.11
CA TYR A 168 3.88 4.15 1.43
C TYR A 168 3.72 3.79 -0.05
N GLU A 169 2.90 2.79 -0.38
CA GLU A 169 2.59 2.42 -1.77
C GLU A 169 1.93 3.57 -2.52
N ALA A 170 1.00 4.31 -1.89
CA ALA A 170 0.39 5.50 -2.46
C ALA A 170 1.45 6.57 -2.79
N ALA A 171 2.42 6.78 -1.91
CA ALA A 171 3.55 7.68 -2.16
C ALA A 171 4.44 7.20 -3.33
N VAL A 172 4.69 5.90 -3.43
CA VAL A 172 5.42 5.32 -4.57
C VAL A 172 4.66 5.54 -5.88
N VAL A 173 3.34 5.30 -5.89
CA VAL A 173 2.50 5.54 -7.07
C VAL A 173 2.54 7.02 -7.48
N LEU A 174 2.43 7.94 -6.52
CA LEU A 174 2.52 9.37 -6.78
C LEU A 174 3.89 9.74 -7.42
N MET A 175 4.98 9.19 -6.90
CA MET A 175 6.33 9.46 -7.39
C MET A 175 6.58 8.90 -8.80
N THR A 176 6.07 7.70 -9.10
CA THR A 176 6.45 6.95 -10.29
C THR A 176 5.42 7.00 -11.41
N ARG A 177 4.13 6.95 -11.10
CA ARG A 177 3.05 6.75 -12.09
C ARG A 177 2.24 8.00 -12.39
N VAL A 178 2.13 8.94 -11.45
CA VAL A 178 1.39 10.19 -11.68
C VAL A 178 2.19 11.07 -12.63
N LYS A 179 1.65 11.34 -13.82
CA LYS A 179 2.32 12.15 -14.87
C LYS A 179 2.24 13.64 -14.59
N ARG A 180 1.16 14.10 -13.95
CA ARG A 180 0.93 15.52 -13.64
C ARG A 180 2.08 16.09 -12.82
N ALA A 181 2.54 17.29 -13.20
CA ALA A 181 3.47 18.05 -12.37
C ALA A 181 2.74 18.52 -11.09
N LEU A 182 3.32 18.21 -9.96
CA LEU A 182 2.79 18.56 -8.64
C LEU A 182 3.96 19.01 -7.78
N GLY A 183 3.86 20.19 -7.15
CA GLY A 183 4.89 20.69 -6.24
C GLY A 183 5.26 19.69 -5.13
N LEU A 184 4.29 18.88 -4.70
CA LEU A 184 4.51 17.79 -3.75
C LEU A 184 5.45 16.69 -4.29
N LYS A 185 5.37 16.38 -5.59
CA LYS A 185 6.22 15.40 -6.26
C LYS A 185 7.64 15.93 -6.40
N ASP A 186 7.79 17.21 -6.73
CA ASP A 186 9.09 17.84 -6.89
C ASP A 186 9.79 18.02 -5.53
N TRP A 187 9.05 18.38 -4.50
CA TRP A 187 9.54 18.33 -3.12
C TRP A 187 10.04 16.93 -2.73
N ALA A 188 9.28 15.87 -3.02
CA ALA A 188 9.71 14.52 -2.71
C ALA A 188 10.92 14.08 -3.54
N ARG A 189 11.03 14.54 -4.80
CA ARG A 189 12.22 14.31 -5.64
C ARG A 189 13.46 15.00 -5.09
N SER A 190 13.34 16.20 -4.55
CA SER A 190 14.48 16.90 -3.90
C SER A 190 14.99 16.11 -2.69
N ILE A 191 14.10 15.52 -1.90
CA ILE A 191 14.48 14.60 -0.81
C ILE A 191 15.15 13.33 -1.37
N ALA A 192 14.62 12.78 -2.46
CA ALA A 192 15.19 11.57 -3.07
C ALA A 192 16.63 11.78 -3.54
N LYS A 193 16.94 12.93 -4.15
CA LYS A 193 18.31 13.31 -4.55
C LYS A 193 19.28 13.37 -3.38
N ARG A 194 18.83 13.88 -2.22
CA ARG A 194 19.66 14.08 -1.03
C ARG A 194 19.75 12.85 -0.12
N SER A 195 18.66 12.09 0.02
CA SER A 195 18.52 11.08 1.08
C SER A 195 18.08 9.70 0.57
N GLY A 196 17.89 9.56 -0.74
CA GLY A 196 17.46 8.33 -1.39
C GLY A 196 15.93 8.17 -1.51
N ALA A 197 15.51 7.41 -2.51
CA ALA A 197 14.10 7.23 -2.87
C ALA A 197 13.23 6.66 -1.73
N GLY A 198 13.75 5.71 -0.95
CA GLY A 198 13.00 5.10 0.15
C GLY A 198 12.64 6.11 1.24
N LYS A 199 13.57 6.98 1.64
CA LYS A 199 13.32 8.04 2.63
C LYS A 199 12.35 9.09 2.08
N ALA A 200 12.47 9.44 0.80
CA ALA A 200 11.56 10.36 0.12
C ALA A 200 10.12 9.82 0.11
N CYS A 201 9.92 8.54 -0.22
CA CYS A 201 8.60 7.91 -0.19
C CYS A 201 8.00 7.89 1.24
N VAL A 202 8.80 7.66 2.27
CA VAL A 202 8.33 7.72 3.67
C VAL A 202 7.91 9.15 4.04
N ALA A 203 8.73 10.16 3.70
CA ALA A 203 8.40 11.56 3.94
C ALA A 203 7.12 11.97 3.21
N LEU A 204 6.97 11.53 1.95
CA LEU A 204 5.79 11.77 1.14
C LEU A 204 4.55 11.07 1.72
N ALA A 205 4.66 9.81 2.15
CA ALA A 205 3.57 9.09 2.81
C ALA A 205 3.08 9.80 4.07
N ARG A 206 4.00 10.32 4.88
CA ARG A 206 3.69 11.14 6.06
C ARG A 206 2.97 12.43 5.68
N LYS A 207 3.41 13.11 4.62
CA LYS A 207 2.78 14.35 4.14
C LYS A 207 1.41 14.07 3.54
N LEU A 208 1.24 12.99 2.77
CA LEU A 208 -0.06 12.53 2.27
C LEU A 208 -1.04 12.25 3.42
N ALA A 209 -0.60 11.56 4.47
CA ALA A 209 -1.44 11.30 5.64
C ALA A 209 -1.94 12.59 6.31
N ALA A 210 -1.09 13.62 6.41
CA ALA A 210 -1.49 14.92 6.94
C ALA A 210 -2.45 15.67 6.02
N ILE A 211 -2.25 15.58 4.70
CA ILE A 211 -3.13 16.17 3.69
C ILE A 211 -4.52 15.54 3.76
N LEU A 212 -4.61 14.21 3.75
CA LEU A 212 -5.88 13.49 3.85
C LEU A 212 -6.64 13.87 5.13
N HIS A 213 -5.93 14.03 6.24
CA HIS A 213 -6.53 14.46 7.49
C HIS A 213 -7.06 15.91 7.41
N SER A 214 -6.31 16.83 6.83
CA SER A 214 -6.73 18.21 6.65
C SER A 214 -7.99 18.29 5.79
N MET A 215 -8.00 17.61 4.64
CA MET A 215 -9.17 17.54 3.75
C MET A 215 -10.39 16.94 4.45
N TRP A 216 -10.19 15.89 5.24
CA TRP A 216 -11.29 15.26 5.97
C TRP A 216 -11.88 16.17 7.04
N ARG A 217 -11.05 16.97 7.72
CA ARG A 217 -11.52 17.93 8.73
C ARG A 217 -12.22 19.15 8.15
N SER A 218 -11.69 19.70 7.05
CA SER A 218 -12.24 20.91 6.43
C SER A 218 -13.43 20.64 5.51
N GLY A 219 -13.54 19.41 4.97
CA GLY A 219 -14.46 19.10 3.89
C GLY A 219 -14.04 19.68 2.52
N GLU A 220 -12.96 20.46 2.49
CA GLU A 220 -12.48 21.13 1.29
C GLU A 220 -11.60 20.20 0.44
N PRO A 221 -11.70 20.25 -0.89
CA PRO A 221 -10.80 19.54 -1.78
C PRO A 221 -9.39 20.14 -1.69
N LEU A 222 -8.39 19.31 -1.97
CA LEU A 222 -7.02 19.80 -2.03
C LEU A 222 -6.80 20.68 -3.25
N HIS A 223 -6.45 21.94 -3.03
CA HIS A 223 -5.98 22.83 -4.09
C HIS A 223 -4.52 22.51 -4.41
N TRP A 224 -4.29 22.00 -5.60
CA TRP A 224 -2.95 21.67 -6.06
C TRP A 224 -2.29 22.94 -6.61
N SER A 225 -1.33 23.51 -5.90
CA SER A 225 -0.47 24.52 -6.48
C SER A 225 0.46 23.86 -7.50
N GLU A 226 0.46 24.35 -8.74
CA GLU A 226 1.42 23.93 -9.76
C GLU A 226 2.83 24.49 -9.48
N GLN A 227 2.95 25.41 -8.52
CA GLN A 227 4.23 25.99 -8.14
C GLN A 227 4.99 25.11 -7.14
N PRO A 228 6.32 24.97 -7.28
CA PRO A 228 7.15 24.35 -6.28
C PRO A 228 6.95 25.11 -4.96
N ALA A 229 6.69 24.39 -3.85
CA ALA A 229 6.67 24.98 -2.54
C ALA A 229 8.04 25.66 -2.35
N ALA A 230 8.04 26.99 -2.17
CA ALA A 230 9.24 27.73 -1.81
C ALA A 230 9.88 27.07 -0.58
N VAL A 231 11.18 26.93 -0.63
CA VAL A 231 12.05 26.30 0.36
C VAL A 231 11.95 27.00 1.71
#